data_9898883a1b80bec43885d858040f64c8
#
_entry.id   9898883a1b80bec43885d858040f64c8
#
_cell.length_a   1.000
_cell.length_b   1.000
_cell.length_c   1.000
_cell.angle_alpha   90.00
_cell.angle_beta   90.00
_cell.angle_gamma   90.00
#
_symmetry.space_group_name_H-M   'P 1'
#
loop_
_entity.id
_entity.type
_entity.pdbx_description
1 polymer ?
#
loop_
_entity_poly.entity_id
_entity_poly.type
_entity_poly.pdbx_seq_one_letter_code
_entity_poly.pdbx_strand_id
1 'polypeptide(L)'
;KNDELHTIERVISSPDADAIGGAATYCVGCGSCAVIDPAFRIAKNADGCYRASVVGEPRDWTAAERVCPFASSVDENQLGEELFSKQSGVKYDQHLGYYLSAYAGYVAVDGWRSRGTSGGMISWLAAKMLQDGLVDAVIHAKDGPDPKNMYTIQISRTVDEIKAGAKAKYYPIELSEAIKQVREHEGRYLFIG
;
A
#
# COMPACT_ATOMS: atom_id res chain seq x y z
N LYS A 1 -25.83 -8.04 11.21
CA LYS A 1 -24.62 -7.57 11.94
C LYS A 1 -23.91 -8.67 12.71
N ASN A 2 -24.61 -9.75 13.14
CA ASN A 2 -23.98 -10.90 13.81
C ASN A 2 -23.45 -11.96 12.85
N ASP A 3 -23.94 -11.99 11.60
CA ASP A 3 -23.51 -13.01 10.61
C ASP A 3 -22.09 -12.75 10.05
N GLU A 4 -21.66 -11.49 9.97
CA GLU A 4 -20.33 -11.13 9.47
C GLU A 4 -19.22 -11.54 10.46
N LEU A 5 -19.44 -11.38 11.76
CA LEU A 5 -18.50 -11.83 12.80
C LEU A 5 -18.33 -13.35 12.79
N HIS A 6 -19.42 -14.10 12.56
CA HIS A 6 -19.35 -15.56 12.45
C HIS A 6 -18.59 -16.04 11.20
N THR A 7 -18.57 -15.25 10.14
CA THR A 7 -17.82 -15.57 8.93
C THR A 7 -16.31 -15.44 9.18
N ILE A 8 -15.91 -14.44 9.94
CA ILE A 8 -14.50 -14.21 10.33
C ILE A 8 -13.96 -15.34 11.21
N GLU A 9 -14.70 -15.73 12.26
CA GLU A 9 -14.30 -16.85 13.12
C GLU A 9 -14.15 -18.17 12.36
N ARG A 10 -14.98 -18.44 11.35
CA ARG A 10 -14.88 -19.65 10.53
C ARG A 10 -13.64 -19.70 9.65
N VAL A 11 -13.21 -18.55 9.13
CA VAL A 11 -12.00 -18.48 8.30
C VAL A 11 -10.75 -18.66 9.14
N ILE A 12 -10.76 -18.14 10.35
CA ILE A 12 -9.64 -18.22 11.30
C ILE A 12 -9.49 -19.62 11.89
N SER A 13 -10.57 -20.35 12.08
CA SER A 13 -10.56 -21.72 12.63
C SER A 13 -10.25 -22.80 11.60
N SER A 14 -10.12 -22.45 10.32
CA SER A 14 -9.70 -23.38 9.26
C SER A 14 -8.18 -23.59 9.31
N PRO A 15 -7.68 -24.83 9.23
CA PRO A 15 -6.25 -25.10 9.11
C PRO A 15 -5.59 -24.44 7.89
N ASP A 16 -6.39 -24.05 6.90
CA ASP A 16 -5.98 -23.35 5.69
C ASP A 16 -6.23 -21.84 5.77
N ALA A 17 -6.52 -21.30 6.94
CA ALA A 17 -6.82 -19.89 7.15
C ALA A 17 -5.52 -19.05 7.11
N ASP A 18 -5.03 -18.83 5.91
CA ASP A 18 -3.82 -18.03 5.68
C ASP A 18 -4.05 -16.51 5.76
N ALA A 19 -5.24 -16.04 6.17
CA ALA A 19 -5.56 -14.62 6.15
C ALA A 19 -6.61 -14.21 7.19
N ILE A 20 -6.69 -12.90 7.43
CA ILE A 20 -7.69 -12.26 8.29
C ILE A 20 -9.06 -12.29 7.62
N GLY A 21 -10.06 -12.78 8.34
CA GLY A 21 -11.46 -12.78 7.93
C GLY A 21 -11.72 -13.54 6.63
N GLY A 22 -12.87 -13.35 6.03
CA GLY A 22 -13.22 -13.90 4.72
C GLY A 22 -12.32 -13.43 3.56
N ALA A 23 -11.31 -12.64 3.86
CA ALA A 23 -10.29 -12.15 2.96
C ALA A 23 -9.22 -13.18 2.57
N ALA A 24 -9.27 -14.42 3.08
CA ALA A 24 -8.27 -15.46 2.77
C ALA A 24 -7.99 -15.57 1.28
N THR A 25 -9.04 -15.56 0.45
CA THR A 25 -8.95 -15.64 -1.01
C THR A 25 -8.36 -14.36 -1.63
N TYR A 26 -8.60 -13.20 -1.03
CA TYR A 26 -8.24 -11.88 -1.58
C TYR A 26 -7.00 -11.27 -0.94
N CYS A 27 -6.41 -11.91 0.07
CA CYS A 27 -5.22 -11.41 0.73
C CYS A 27 -4.09 -11.17 -0.29
N VAL A 28 -3.58 -9.96 -0.34
CA VAL A 28 -2.45 -9.57 -1.20
C VAL A 28 -1.12 -9.54 -0.46
N GLY A 29 -1.11 -9.95 0.82
CA GLY A 29 0.11 -10.01 1.64
C GLY A 29 0.74 -8.65 1.92
N CYS A 30 -0.06 -7.59 1.98
CA CYS A 30 0.45 -6.22 2.17
C CYS A 30 1.17 -6.00 3.52
N GLY A 31 0.88 -6.82 4.53
CA GLY A 31 1.57 -6.78 5.82
C GLY A 31 0.98 -5.83 6.86
N SER A 32 -0.07 -5.07 6.56
CA SER A 32 -0.66 -4.12 7.51
C SER A 32 -1.10 -4.77 8.83
N CYS A 33 -1.66 -5.99 8.78
CA CYS A 33 -2.04 -6.75 9.97
C CYS A 33 -0.83 -7.11 10.86
N ALA A 34 0.31 -7.47 10.25
CA ALA A 34 1.54 -7.79 10.99
C ALA A 34 2.21 -6.56 11.63
N VAL A 35 1.83 -5.36 11.20
CA VAL A 35 2.22 -4.11 11.88
C VAL A 35 1.39 -3.87 13.13
N ILE A 36 0.12 -4.24 13.09
CA ILE A 36 -0.82 -4.05 14.20
C ILE A 36 -0.56 -5.08 15.30
N ASP A 37 -0.37 -6.35 14.92
CA ASP A 37 -0.16 -7.41 15.90
C ASP A 37 0.88 -8.43 15.39
N PRO A 38 1.94 -8.73 16.17
CA PRO A 38 2.99 -9.68 15.80
C PRO A 38 2.53 -11.14 15.71
N ALA A 39 1.31 -11.47 16.16
CA ALA A 39 0.71 -12.78 15.91
C ALA A 39 0.38 -13.01 14.43
N PHE A 40 0.29 -11.97 13.63
CA PHE A 40 0.19 -12.08 12.17
C PHE A 40 1.58 -12.09 11.54
N ARG A 41 1.80 -13.04 10.68
CA ARG A 41 3.04 -13.22 9.94
C ARG A 41 2.79 -13.18 8.44
N ILE A 42 3.64 -12.47 7.70
CA ILE A 42 3.61 -12.46 6.25
C ILE A 42 4.70 -13.38 5.72
N ALA A 43 4.32 -14.31 4.87
CA ALA A 43 5.25 -15.23 4.21
C ALA A 43 4.77 -15.55 2.79
N LYS A 44 5.70 -15.99 1.94
CA LYS A 44 5.35 -16.50 0.61
C LYS A 44 4.75 -17.89 0.73
N ASN A 45 3.62 -18.11 0.06
CA ASN A 45 3.02 -19.42 -0.12
C ASN A 45 3.76 -20.24 -1.20
N ALA A 46 3.27 -21.42 -1.52
CA ALA A 46 3.85 -22.32 -2.53
C ALA A 46 3.89 -21.69 -3.94
N ASP A 47 2.96 -20.77 -4.23
CA ASP A 47 2.90 -20.04 -5.51
C ASP A 47 3.81 -18.80 -5.55
N GLY A 48 4.56 -18.53 -4.47
CA GLY A 48 5.43 -17.36 -4.35
C GLY A 48 4.69 -16.05 -4.02
N CYS A 49 3.40 -16.09 -3.70
CA CYS A 49 2.61 -14.95 -3.31
C CYS A 49 2.69 -14.73 -1.79
N TYR A 50 2.87 -13.48 -1.37
CA TYR A 50 2.77 -13.15 0.05
C TYR A 50 1.36 -13.36 0.57
N ARG A 51 1.27 -13.96 1.78
CA ARG A 51 0.03 -14.21 2.51
C ARG A 51 0.21 -13.94 3.99
N ALA A 52 -0.83 -13.46 4.62
CA ALA A 52 -0.88 -13.38 6.07
C ALA A 52 -1.26 -14.73 6.66
N SER A 53 -0.58 -15.15 7.71
CA SER A 53 -0.92 -16.30 8.54
C SER A 53 -0.91 -15.91 10.01
N VAL A 54 -1.60 -16.68 10.84
CA VAL A 54 -1.64 -16.47 12.28
C VAL A 54 -0.70 -17.47 12.95
N VAL A 55 0.26 -16.99 13.73
CA VAL A 55 1.28 -17.82 14.40
C VAL A 55 1.17 -17.81 15.94
N GLY A 56 0.09 -17.26 16.47
CA GLY A 56 -0.20 -17.15 17.89
C GLY A 56 -1.64 -16.71 18.12
N GLU A 57 -1.93 -16.21 19.31
CA GLU A 57 -3.23 -15.61 19.60
C GLU A 57 -3.14 -14.09 19.36
N PRO A 58 -3.85 -13.56 18.36
CA PRO A 58 -3.92 -12.13 18.12
C PRO A 58 -4.53 -11.39 19.32
N ARG A 59 -3.94 -10.26 19.67
CA ARG A 59 -4.38 -9.43 20.79
C ARG A 59 -5.63 -8.63 20.44
N ASP A 60 -5.73 -8.21 19.20
CA ASP A 60 -6.83 -7.37 18.72
C ASP A 60 -7.16 -7.67 17.25
N TRP A 61 -8.07 -8.60 17.04
CA TRP A 61 -8.62 -8.93 15.73
C TRP A 61 -9.27 -7.73 15.04
N THR A 62 -10.04 -6.95 15.79
CA THR A 62 -10.77 -5.79 15.26
C THR A 62 -9.82 -4.72 14.75
N ALA A 63 -8.68 -4.52 15.40
CA ALA A 63 -7.67 -3.60 14.91
C ALA A 63 -7.01 -4.10 13.61
N ALA A 64 -6.77 -5.40 13.49
CA ALA A 64 -6.23 -5.99 12.27
C ALA A 64 -7.23 -5.91 11.10
N GLU A 65 -8.52 -6.14 11.36
CA GLU A 65 -9.59 -5.99 10.37
C GLU A 65 -9.69 -4.56 9.84
N ARG A 66 -9.62 -3.56 10.71
CA ARG A 66 -9.71 -2.14 10.30
C ARG A 66 -8.61 -1.70 9.34
N VAL A 67 -7.46 -2.35 9.37
CA VAL A 67 -6.34 -2.03 8.46
C VAL A 67 -6.27 -2.96 7.24
N CYS A 68 -7.12 -3.97 7.18
CA CYS A 68 -7.18 -4.87 6.04
C CYS A 68 -8.19 -4.34 5.01
N PRO A 69 -7.76 -4.01 3.78
CA PRO A 69 -8.66 -3.45 2.76
C PRO A 69 -9.77 -4.42 2.33
N PHE A 70 -9.62 -5.71 2.62
CA PHE A 70 -10.60 -6.75 2.25
C PHE A 70 -11.51 -7.16 3.43
N ALA A 71 -11.19 -6.79 4.66
CA ALA A 71 -12.00 -7.07 5.85
C ALA A 71 -12.67 -5.82 6.41
N SER A 72 -12.14 -4.62 6.10
CA SER A 72 -12.71 -3.36 6.52
C SER A 72 -14.07 -3.12 5.87
N SER A 73 -15.01 -2.57 6.64
CA SER A 73 -16.30 -2.09 6.12
C SER A 73 -16.22 -0.72 5.45
N VAL A 74 -15.07 -0.05 5.55
CA VAL A 74 -14.85 1.28 4.94
C VAL A 74 -14.21 1.08 3.57
N ASP A 75 -14.90 1.53 2.53
CA ASP A 75 -14.42 1.45 1.16
C ASP A 75 -13.86 2.80 0.65
N GLU A 76 -13.27 2.76 -0.53
CA GLU A 76 -12.66 3.94 -1.15
C GLU A 76 -13.69 5.05 -1.49
N ASN A 77 -14.94 4.68 -1.79
CA ASN A 77 -15.98 5.65 -2.10
C ASN A 77 -16.38 6.44 -0.87
N GLN A 78 -16.53 5.75 0.28
CA GLN A 78 -16.81 6.40 1.58
C GLN A 78 -15.67 7.35 1.96
N LEU A 79 -14.42 6.91 1.86
CA LEU A 79 -13.26 7.76 2.14
C LEU A 79 -13.19 8.95 1.18
N GLY A 80 -13.47 8.72 -0.10
CA GLY A 80 -13.52 9.78 -1.10
C GLY A 80 -14.60 10.82 -0.80
N GLU A 81 -15.79 10.38 -0.40
CA GLU A 81 -16.88 11.26 -0.02
C GLU A 81 -16.54 12.08 1.23
N GLU A 82 -16.05 11.45 2.28
CA GLU A 82 -15.67 12.11 3.53
C GLU A 82 -14.58 13.17 3.33
N LEU A 83 -13.54 12.85 2.55
CA LEU A 83 -12.37 13.70 2.38
C LEU A 83 -12.55 14.80 1.34
N PHE A 84 -13.30 14.55 0.26
CA PHE A 84 -13.27 15.40 -0.92
C PHE A 84 -14.61 16.02 -1.31
N SER A 85 -15.77 15.47 -0.90
CA SER A 85 -17.08 15.93 -1.38
C SER A 85 -17.38 17.41 -1.08
N LYS A 86 -16.82 17.93 0.00
CA LYS A 86 -17.03 19.32 0.47
C LYS A 86 -15.96 20.30 0.01
N GLN A 87 -14.96 19.86 -0.74
CA GLN A 87 -13.90 20.74 -1.19
C GLN A 87 -14.33 21.56 -2.40
N SER A 88 -14.01 22.85 -2.38
CA SER A 88 -14.35 23.77 -3.46
C SER A 88 -13.66 23.39 -4.76
N GLY A 89 -14.41 23.40 -5.87
CA GLY A 89 -13.90 23.08 -7.21
C GLY A 89 -13.75 21.60 -7.51
N VAL A 90 -14.00 20.72 -6.55
CA VAL A 90 -14.00 19.27 -6.76
C VAL A 90 -15.24 18.88 -7.57
N LYS A 91 -15.04 17.98 -8.51
CA LYS A 91 -16.06 17.34 -9.35
C LYS A 91 -16.16 15.87 -8.97
N TYR A 92 -17.27 15.23 -9.36
CA TYR A 92 -17.46 13.80 -9.20
C TYR A 92 -17.84 13.16 -10.53
N ASP A 93 -17.27 12.00 -10.82
CA ASP A 93 -17.64 11.12 -11.92
C ASP A 93 -17.66 9.68 -11.40
N GLN A 94 -18.61 8.87 -11.86
CA GLN A 94 -18.80 7.50 -11.36
C GLN A 94 -17.60 6.57 -11.64
N HIS A 95 -16.72 6.90 -12.59
CA HIS A 95 -15.55 6.09 -12.95
C HIS A 95 -14.24 6.67 -12.40
N LEU A 96 -14.20 7.99 -12.12
CA LEU A 96 -13.01 8.69 -11.62
C LEU A 96 -13.10 8.98 -10.13
N GLY A 97 -14.30 8.92 -9.52
CA GLY A 97 -14.53 9.40 -8.18
C GLY A 97 -14.45 10.93 -8.11
N TYR A 98 -13.92 11.46 -7.03
CA TYR A 98 -13.72 12.89 -6.80
C TYR A 98 -12.44 13.38 -7.46
N TYR A 99 -12.52 14.46 -8.25
CA TYR A 99 -11.35 15.01 -8.97
C TYR A 99 -11.47 16.52 -9.17
N LEU A 100 -10.34 17.19 -9.33
CA LEU A 100 -10.28 18.60 -9.73
C LEU A 100 -10.19 18.74 -11.25
N SER A 101 -9.24 18.02 -11.84
CA SER A 101 -8.97 18.03 -13.28
C SER A 101 -8.27 16.74 -13.70
N ALA A 102 -8.49 16.31 -14.92
CA ALA A 102 -7.81 15.16 -15.53
C ALA A 102 -6.94 15.62 -16.68
N TYR A 103 -5.69 15.17 -16.73
CA TYR A 103 -4.71 15.52 -17.74
C TYR A 103 -4.04 14.27 -18.32
N ALA A 104 -3.64 14.33 -19.57
CA ALA A 104 -2.76 13.37 -20.20
C ALA A 104 -1.44 14.05 -20.59
N GLY A 105 -0.30 13.40 -20.30
CA GLY A 105 0.98 14.02 -20.60
C GLY A 105 2.17 13.17 -20.19
N TYR A 106 3.36 13.75 -20.31
CA TYR A 106 4.61 13.17 -19.87
C TYR A 106 5.57 14.25 -19.38
N VAL A 107 6.58 13.87 -18.61
CA VAL A 107 7.64 14.80 -18.18
C VAL A 107 8.66 14.99 -19.30
N ALA A 108 8.79 16.23 -19.77
CA ALA A 108 9.69 16.57 -20.88
C ALA A 108 11.13 16.90 -20.44
N VAL A 109 11.39 16.98 -19.12
CA VAL A 109 12.70 17.42 -18.59
C VAL A 109 13.47 16.27 -17.97
N ASP A 110 14.80 16.40 -17.93
CA ASP A 110 15.75 15.59 -17.13
C ASP A 110 15.68 14.06 -17.34
N GLY A 111 15.16 13.60 -18.45
CA GLY A 111 15.10 12.19 -18.79
C GLY A 111 14.18 11.35 -17.91
N TRP A 112 13.24 11.95 -17.16
CA TRP A 112 12.29 11.25 -16.31
C TRP A 112 11.39 10.29 -17.09
N ARG A 113 10.99 10.69 -18.31
CA ARG A 113 10.17 9.85 -19.19
C ARG A 113 10.89 8.55 -19.56
N SER A 114 12.16 8.61 -19.93
CA SER A 114 12.94 7.44 -20.33
C SER A 114 13.28 6.52 -19.16
N ARG A 115 13.28 7.04 -17.95
CA ARG A 115 13.44 6.26 -16.70
C ARG A 115 12.13 5.66 -16.19
N GLY A 116 10.98 6.20 -16.59
CA GLY A 116 9.67 5.72 -16.19
C GLY A 116 9.16 4.56 -17.05
N THR A 117 8.10 3.90 -16.61
CA THR A 117 7.37 2.89 -17.40
C THR A 117 6.46 3.54 -18.44
N SER A 118 5.95 4.75 -18.15
CA SER A 118 5.09 5.53 -19.05
C SER A 118 5.58 6.98 -19.13
N GLY A 119 4.77 7.97 -18.71
CA GLY A 119 5.13 9.39 -18.79
C GLY A 119 6.19 9.88 -17.82
N GLY A 120 6.63 9.08 -16.85
CA GLY A 120 7.61 9.45 -15.82
C GLY A 120 7.08 10.41 -14.75
N MET A 121 5.78 10.71 -14.76
CA MET A 121 5.19 11.77 -13.92
C MET A 121 5.24 11.44 -12.44
N ILE A 122 4.96 10.21 -12.03
CA ILE A 122 4.93 9.81 -10.62
C ILE A 122 6.30 9.98 -9.98
N SER A 123 7.35 9.45 -10.59
CA SER A 123 8.72 9.57 -10.05
C SER A 123 9.21 11.01 -10.04
N TRP A 124 8.86 11.79 -11.07
CA TRP A 124 9.19 13.22 -11.14
C TRP A 124 8.45 14.01 -10.04
N LEU A 125 7.15 13.77 -9.89
CA LEU A 125 6.34 14.42 -8.85
C LEU A 125 6.87 14.12 -7.45
N ALA A 126 7.18 12.85 -7.18
CA ALA A 126 7.77 12.43 -5.91
C ALA A 126 9.10 13.15 -5.62
N ALA A 127 9.98 13.22 -6.63
CA ALA A 127 11.24 13.94 -6.50
C ALA A 127 11.02 15.44 -6.28
N LYS A 128 10.06 16.04 -6.98
CA LYS A 128 9.73 17.46 -6.85
C LYS A 128 9.15 17.76 -5.45
N MET A 129 8.24 16.95 -4.95
CA MET A 129 7.68 17.11 -3.62
C MET A 129 8.75 17.01 -2.53
N LEU A 130 9.72 16.08 -2.69
CA LEU A 130 10.84 15.95 -1.78
C LEU A 130 11.76 17.18 -1.84
N GLN A 131 12.12 17.66 -3.03
CA GLN A 131 12.95 18.84 -3.23
C GLN A 131 12.33 20.13 -2.67
N ASP A 132 11.01 20.29 -2.83
CA ASP A 132 10.27 21.46 -2.35
C ASP A 132 9.95 21.37 -0.86
N GLY A 133 10.38 20.31 -0.18
CA GLY A 133 10.13 20.11 1.25
C GLY A 133 8.64 19.87 1.59
N LEU A 134 7.83 19.45 0.63
CA LEU A 134 6.44 19.09 0.88
C LEU A 134 6.31 17.74 1.60
N VAL A 135 7.27 16.85 1.36
CA VAL A 135 7.41 15.57 2.07
C VAL A 135 8.84 15.38 2.54
N ASP A 136 9.01 14.59 3.58
CA ASP A 136 10.32 14.31 4.18
C ASP A 136 10.93 13.00 3.65
N ALA A 137 10.08 12.12 3.09
CA ALA A 137 10.52 10.90 2.42
C ALA A 137 9.44 10.36 1.47
N VAL A 138 9.87 9.48 0.56
CA VAL A 138 9.02 8.78 -0.40
C VAL A 138 9.14 7.28 -0.18
N ILE A 139 7.99 6.63 0.00
CA ILE A 139 7.88 5.18 0.15
C ILE A 139 7.50 4.61 -1.21
N HIS A 140 8.34 3.78 -1.78
CA HIS A 140 8.10 3.19 -3.10
C HIS A 140 8.85 1.87 -3.29
N ALA A 141 8.47 1.13 -4.32
CA ALA A 141 9.15 -0.11 -4.69
C ALA A 141 10.52 0.15 -5.34
N LYS A 142 11.50 -0.68 -5.03
CA LYS A 142 12.80 -0.75 -5.70
C LYS A 142 13.21 -2.19 -6.00
N ASP A 143 14.32 -2.37 -6.70
CA ASP A 143 14.93 -3.67 -6.89
C ASP A 143 15.37 -4.23 -5.53
N GLY A 144 15.08 -5.49 -5.30
CA GLY A 144 15.41 -6.22 -4.08
C GLY A 144 16.89 -6.68 -4.06
N PRO A 145 17.33 -7.19 -2.90
CA PRO A 145 18.74 -7.57 -2.70
C PRO A 145 19.14 -8.86 -3.41
N ASP A 146 18.20 -9.71 -3.78
CA ASP A 146 18.47 -11.03 -4.32
C ASP A 146 17.31 -11.55 -5.21
N PRO A 147 17.56 -12.62 -6.02
CA PRO A 147 16.55 -13.17 -6.92
C PRO A 147 15.27 -13.74 -6.23
N LYS A 148 15.33 -14.08 -4.96
CA LYS A 148 14.16 -14.57 -4.20
C LYS A 148 13.27 -13.41 -3.75
N ASN A 149 13.87 -12.23 -3.59
CA ASN A 149 13.23 -10.99 -3.20
C ASN A 149 13.53 -9.92 -4.26
N MET A 150 13.03 -10.15 -5.48
CA MET A 150 13.32 -9.31 -6.66
C MET A 150 12.99 -7.84 -6.44
N TYR A 151 11.98 -7.55 -5.64
CA TYR A 151 11.57 -6.19 -5.30
C TYR A 151 11.28 -6.06 -3.81
N THR A 152 11.50 -4.87 -3.30
CA THR A 152 11.23 -4.51 -1.90
C THR A 152 10.73 -3.06 -1.82
N ILE A 153 10.20 -2.67 -0.68
CA ILE A 153 9.86 -1.28 -0.40
C ILE A 153 11.08 -0.55 0.15
N GLN A 154 11.27 0.67 -0.31
CA GLN A 154 12.27 1.61 0.18
C GLN A 154 11.60 2.89 0.68
N ILE A 155 12.18 3.48 1.73
CA ILE A 155 11.91 4.84 2.16
C ILE A 155 13.06 5.71 1.66
N SER A 156 12.81 6.44 0.58
CA SER A 156 13.80 7.30 -0.09
C SER A 156 13.76 8.71 0.47
N ARG A 157 14.93 9.25 0.77
CA ARG A 157 15.11 10.62 1.28
C ARG A 157 15.90 11.51 0.33
N THR A 158 16.32 10.97 -0.81
CA THR A 158 17.06 11.68 -1.85
C THR A 158 16.44 11.44 -3.23
N VAL A 159 16.65 12.40 -4.13
CA VAL A 159 16.17 12.28 -5.52
C VAL A 159 16.84 11.12 -6.24
N ASP A 160 18.09 10.83 -5.95
CA ASP A 160 18.81 9.73 -6.59
C ASP A 160 18.28 8.37 -6.17
N GLU A 161 17.88 8.21 -4.92
CA GLU A 161 17.18 7.00 -4.46
C GLU A 161 15.83 6.82 -5.16
N ILE A 162 15.05 7.90 -5.36
CA ILE A 162 13.80 7.86 -6.12
C ILE A 162 14.05 7.45 -7.58
N LYS A 163 15.09 8.02 -8.21
CA LYS A 163 15.50 7.66 -9.58
C LYS A 163 15.91 6.19 -9.69
N ALA A 164 16.64 5.68 -8.71
CA ALA A 164 17.07 4.28 -8.67
C ALA A 164 15.89 3.30 -8.59
N GLY A 165 14.81 3.67 -7.90
CA GLY A 165 13.58 2.88 -7.80
C GLY A 165 12.54 3.15 -8.90
N ALA A 166 12.82 4.00 -9.88
CA ALA A 166 11.88 4.32 -10.96
C ALA A 166 11.50 3.08 -11.77
N LYS A 167 10.38 3.12 -12.46
CA LYS A 167 9.62 2.08 -13.16
C LYS A 167 8.67 1.30 -12.25
N ALA A 168 7.50 0.96 -12.80
CA ALA A 168 6.51 0.13 -12.14
C ALA A 168 7.06 -1.29 -11.89
N LYS A 169 6.78 -1.81 -10.71
CA LYS A 169 7.16 -3.16 -10.26
C LYS A 169 5.87 -3.98 -10.10
N TYR A 170 5.44 -4.66 -11.16
CA TYR A 170 4.24 -5.50 -11.15
C TYR A 170 4.54 -6.84 -10.46
N TYR A 171 4.77 -6.80 -9.16
CA TYR A 171 5.15 -7.95 -8.36
C TYR A 171 4.63 -7.80 -6.93
N PRO A 172 4.21 -8.89 -6.27
CA PRO A 172 3.81 -8.84 -4.88
C PRO A 172 4.94 -8.34 -3.98
N ILE A 173 4.69 -7.29 -3.21
CA ILE A 173 5.66 -6.69 -2.29
C ILE A 173 5.00 -6.56 -0.92
N GLU A 174 5.73 -6.94 0.11
CA GLU A 174 5.31 -6.85 1.50
C GLU A 174 5.74 -5.49 2.07
N LEU A 175 4.87 -4.83 2.86
CA LEU A 175 5.02 -3.44 3.30
C LEU A 175 5.27 -3.30 4.80
N SER A 176 5.17 -4.37 5.61
CA SER A 176 5.11 -4.26 7.08
C SER A 176 6.31 -3.53 7.67
N GLU A 177 7.51 -3.82 7.15
CA GLU A 177 8.73 -3.20 7.68
C GLU A 177 8.76 -1.68 7.39
N ALA A 178 8.37 -1.26 6.20
CA ALA A 178 8.29 0.16 5.87
C ALA A 178 7.24 0.89 6.71
N ILE A 179 6.08 0.27 6.93
CA ILE A 179 5.02 0.86 7.75
C ILE A 179 5.46 0.97 9.22
N LYS A 180 6.19 -0.03 9.76
CA LYS A 180 6.76 0.04 11.12
C LYS A 180 7.71 1.23 11.24
N GLN A 181 8.63 1.39 10.30
CA GLN A 181 9.58 2.51 10.29
C GLN A 181 8.86 3.86 10.25
N VAL A 182 7.81 3.99 9.43
CA VAL A 182 7.00 5.22 9.36
C VAL A 182 6.31 5.52 10.70
N ARG A 183 5.84 4.49 11.41
CA ARG A 183 5.20 4.65 12.73
C ARG A 183 6.18 5.06 13.84
N GLU A 184 7.44 4.70 13.70
CA GLU A 184 8.51 5.03 14.66
C GLU A 184 9.12 6.40 14.43
N HIS A 185 8.92 7.01 13.26
CA HIS A 185 9.54 8.28 12.90
C HIS A 185 8.46 9.27 12.44
N GLU A 186 8.39 10.40 13.12
CA GLU A 186 7.53 11.51 12.68
C GLU A 186 8.01 12.04 11.32
N GLY A 187 7.07 12.48 10.49
CA GLY A 187 7.39 13.03 9.17
C GLY A 187 6.20 12.99 8.22
N ARG A 188 6.38 13.64 7.08
CA ARG A 188 5.43 13.65 5.98
C ARG A 188 5.93 12.69 4.90
N TYR A 189 5.16 11.68 4.62
CA TYR A 189 5.54 10.61 3.71
C TYR A 189 4.64 10.62 2.47
N LEU A 190 5.25 10.52 1.29
CA LEU A 190 4.53 10.18 0.06
C LEU A 190 4.62 8.67 -0.15
N PHE A 191 3.49 8.00 -0.25
CA PHE A 191 3.43 6.59 -0.60
C PHE A 191 3.06 6.41 -2.07
N ILE A 192 3.83 5.59 -2.79
CA ILE A 192 3.59 5.19 -4.18
C ILE A 192 3.36 3.68 -4.18
N GLY A 193 2.10 3.27 -4.45
CA GLY A 193 1.64 1.88 -4.53
C GLY A 193 1.54 1.37 -5.95
#